data_89b921f3c411de94e461fb02382031aa
#
_entry.id   89b921f3c411de94e461fb02382031aa
#
_cell.length_a   1.000
_cell.length_b   1.000
_cell.length_c   1.000
_cell.angle_alpha   90.00
_cell.angle_beta   90.00
_cell.angle_gamma   90.00
#
_symmetry.space_group_name_H-M   'P 1'
#
loop_
_entity.id
_entity.type
_entity.pdbx_description
1 polymer ?
#
loop_
_entity_poly.entity_id
_entity_poly.type
_entity_poly.pdbx_seq_one_letter_code
_entity_poly.pdbx_strand_id
1 'polypeptide(L)'
;MLATTSPISYRQLPLRLYQIGPKFRDELKTRFGLMRAKEFLMKDMYSFDVAEETARETYSTVSAAYDRMFKQLEVPFVKVNAATGMMGGSVSHEYHYVSPVGEDTLLQCNSCGYAGNSEVLEGGTVSPASCPSCKSLDLKEVRGVEVAHTFLLGDKYSKPLGATFLNTSGKPQPLVMGCYGIGITRIIAASLEVLSSEQELHWPRLLAPYDVCLIGPKQGSKEQPAAEVIENELLLNVGELCGHQELLHDDRKELTIGKRLLEAKRLGHPLTIVVGAKAVQQDSPKLEVHLSKGEKLELDLSEALKLVSEHSQHKNSLLNGSFHRDEEESRSQSVGHQL
;
A
#
# COMPACT_ATOMS: atom_id res chain seq x y z
N MET A 1 -18.55 0.07 23.00
CA MET A 1 -17.75 -1.02 23.60
C MET A 1 -16.94 -0.50 24.79
N LEU A 2 -15.91 0.36 24.62
CA LEU A 2 -15.10 0.84 25.76
C LEU A 2 -15.92 1.52 26.87
N ALA A 3 -16.97 2.28 26.53
CA ALA A 3 -17.84 2.93 27.50
C ALA A 3 -18.70 1.96 28.35
N THR A 4 -18.83 0.71 27.95
CA THR A 4 -19.64 -0.32 28.61
C THR A 4 -18.81 -1.42 29.26
N THR A 5 -17.49 -1.38 29.13
CA THR A 5 -16.56 -2.32 29.79
C THR A 5 -16.24 -1.86 31.21
N SER A 6 -15.56 -2.69 31.99
CA SER A 6 -15.04 -2.32 33.31
C SER A 6 -14.18 -1.05 33.23
N PRO A 7 -14.11 -0.25 34.32
CA PRO A 7 -13.31 0.96 34.32
C PRO A 7 -11.87 0.71 33.86
N ILE A 8 -11.43 1.45 32.84
CA ILE A 8 -10.07 1.38 32.32
C ILE A 8 -9.17 2.17 33.27
N SER A 9 -8.05 1.58 33.68
CA SER A 9 -7.02 2.29 34.43
C SER A 9 -6.08 3.06 33.51
N TYR A 10 -5.55 4.19 33.95
CA TYR A 10 -4.52 4.95 33.23
C TYR A 10 -3.30 4.09 32.86
N ARG A 11 -2.99 3.01 33.62
CA ARG A 11 -1.89 2.08 33.36
C ARG A 11 -2.10 1.21 32.14
N GLN A 12 -3.31 1.10 31.63
CA GLN A 12 -3.67 0.32 30.46
C GLN A 12 -3.59 1.13 29.15
N LEU A 13 -3.30 2.42 29.26
CA LEU A 13 -3.22 3.36 28.16
C LEU A 13 -1.75 3.62 27.76
N PRO A 14 -1.46 3.88 26.49
CA PRO A 14 -2.42 4.02 25.40
C PRO A 14 -3.01 2.69 24.92
N LEU A 15 -4.30 2.66 24.61
CA LEU A 15 -4.97 1.52 24.00
C LEU A 15 -5.14 1.78 22.50
N ARG A 16 -4.78 0.80 21.67
CA ARG A 16 -4.87 0.87 20.20
C ARG A 16 -5.71 -0.30 19.71
N LEU A 17 -6.87 0.00 19.14
CA LEU A 17 -7.80 -1.02 18.63
C LEU A 17 -7.99 -0.82 17.13
N TYR A 18 -7.93 -1.90 16.36
CA TYR A 18 -8.14 -1.85 14.93
C TYR A 18 -9.07 -2.98 14.47
N GLN A 19 -9.63 -2.77 13.30
CA GLN A 19 -10.35 -3.79 12.55
C GLN A 19 -10.02 -3.66 11.06
N ILE A 20 -10.13 -4.76 10.36
CA ILE A 20 -10.05 -4.83 8.89
C ILE A 20 -11.33 -5.53 8.44
N GLY A 21 -12.12 -4.87 7.61
CA GLY A 21 -13.39 -5.42 7.17
C GLY A 21 -14.14 -4.55 6.18
N PRO A 22 -15.28 -5.05 5.67
CA PRO A 22 -16.10 -4.31 4.73
C PRO A 22 -16.74 -3.10 5.41
N LYS A 23 -16.84 -2.02 4.66
CA LYS A 23 -17.57 -0.80 5.00
C LYS A 23 -18.58 -0.50 3.90
N PHE A 24 -19.69 0.07 4.32
CA PHE A 24 -20.79 0.43 3.43
C PHE A 24 -21.04 1.93 3.56
N ARG A 25 -21.10 2.63 2.42
CA ARG A 25 -21.42 4.05 2.36
C ARG A 25 -22.41 4.29 1.24
N ASP A 26 -23.36 5.20 1.44
CA ASP A 26 -24.29 5.62 0.40
C ASP A 26 -23.61 6.64 -0.54
N GLU A 27 -22.70 6.14 -1.38
CA GLU A 27 -22.01 6.95 -2.37
C GLU A 27 -22.97 7.35 -3.49
N LEU A 28 -23.16 8.65 -3.67
CA LEU A 28 -24.02 9.19 -4.73
C LEU A 28 -23.43 8.95 -6.12
N LYS A 29 -22.10 8.97 -6.25
CA LYS A 29 -21.38 8.74 -7.51
C LYS A 29 -20.25 7.73 -7.29
N THR A 30 -20.47 6.49 -7.70
CA THR A 30 -19.41 5.49 -7.79
C THR A 30 -18.51 5.75 -8.98
N ARG A 31 -17.20 5.47 -8.87
CA ARG A 31 -16.21 5.72 -9.93
C ARG A 31 -15.14 4.62 -9.97
N PHE A 32 -14.75 4.24 -11.17
CA PHE A 32 -13.60 3.36 -11.44
C PHE A 32 -13.56 2.09 -10.56
N GLY A 33 -14.68 1.38 -10.44
CA GLY A 33 -14.77 0.13 -9.68
C GLY A 33 -14.34 0.30 -8.22
N LEU A 34 -13.16 -0.23 -7.86
CA LEU A 34 -12.64 -0.22 -6.48
C LEU A 34 -12.18 1.17 -6.00
N MET A 35 -12.06 2.16 -6.87
CA MET A 35 -11.60 3.51 -6.49
C MET A 35 -12.61 4.19 -5.56
N ARG A 36 -13.90 4.16 -5.93
CA ARG A 36 -14.99 4.71 -5.14
C ARG A 36 -16.23 3.84 -5.27
N ALA A 37 -16.45 2.94 -4.32
CA ALA A 37 -17.52 1.96 -4.30
C ALA A 37 -18.43 2.16 -3.08
N LYS A 38 -19.66 1.65 -3.15
CA LYS A 38 -20.59 1.64 -2.00
C LYS A 38 -20.18 0.64 -0.93
N GLU A 39 -19.55 -0.47 -1.33
CA GLU A 39 -18.93 -1.45 -0.46
C GLU A 39 -17.41 -1.49 -0.75
N PHE A 40 -16.59 -1.44 0.29
CA PHE A 40 -15.14 -1.46 0.18
C PHE A 40 -14.49 -2.00 1.44
N LEU A 41 -13.24 -2.48 1.33
CA LEU A 41 -12.45 -2.91 2.48
C LEU A 41 -11.68 -1.71 3.05
N MET A 42 -11.75 -1.57 4.37
CA MET A 42 -11.01 -0.58 5.11
C MET A 42 -10.32 -1.21 6.33
N LYS A 43 -9.11 -0.80 6.61
CA LYS A 43 -8.50 -0.90 7.93
C LYS A 43 -8.79 0.40 8.65
N ASP A 44 -9.45 0.34 9.78
CA ASP A 44 -9.64 1.48 10.68
C ASP A 44 -9.12 1.15 12.08
N MET A 45 -8.37 2.10 12.64
CA MET A 45 -7.78 2.01 13.97
C MET A 45 -8.17 3.24 14.79
N TYR A 46 -8.36 3.02 16.08
CA TYR A 46 -8.62 4.07 17.06
C TYR A 46 -7.62 3.95 18.18
N SER A 47 -7.01 5.07 18.55
CA SER A 47 -6.22 5.17 19.78
C SER A 47 -6.99 5.85 20.89
N PHE A 48 -6.63 5.50 22.13
CA PHE A 48 -7.21 6.04 23.36
C PHE A 48 -6.06 6.32 24.31
N ASP A 49 -5.91 7.58 24.69
CA ASP A 49 -4.78 8.08 25.45
C ASP A 49 -5.27 8.83 26.70
N VAL A 50 -4.37 9.06 27.66
CA VAL A 50 -4.68 9.74 28.94
C VAL A 50 -4.75 11.26 28.80
N ALA A 51 -4.00 11.84 27.82
CA ALA A 51 -3.87 13.27 27.64
C ALA A 51 -3.58 13.62 26.18
N GLU A 52 -3.72 14.88 25.83
CA GLU A 52 -3.46 15.40 24.48
C GLU A 52 -1.99 15.15 24.05
N GLU A 53 -1.03 15.31 24.98
CA GLU A 53 0.39 15.11 24.72
C GLU A 53 0.68 13.68 24.31
N THR A 54 0.20 12.70 25.10
CA THR A 54 0.39 11.26 24.80
C THR A 54 -0.36 10.86 23.53
N ALA A 55 -1.52 11.46 23.26
CA ALA A 55 -2.25 11.23 22.02
C ALA A 55 -1.48 11.76 20.79
N ARG A 56 -0.75 12.88 20.91
CA ARG A 56 0.16 13.38 19.86
C ARG A 56 1.34 12.46 19.61
N GLU A 57 1.93 11.88 20.66
CA GLU A 57 2.98 10.88 20.54
C GLU A 57 2.47 9.61 19.82
N THR A 58 1.28 9.12 20.23
CA THR A 58 0.62 8.00 19.54
C THR A 58 0.33 8.34 18.08
N TYR A 59 -0.17 9.55 17.79
CA TYR A 59 -0.44 10.03 16.44
C TYR A 59 0.84 10.04 15.58
N SER A 60 1.93 10.55 16.11
CA SER A 60 3.23 10.57 15.43
C SER A 60 3.73 9.16 15.13
N THR A 61 3.65 8.26 16.10
CA THR A 61 4.03 6.84 15.95
C THR A 61 3.24 6.15 14.84
N VAL A 62 1.92 6.34 14.81
CA VAL A 62 1.05 5.74 13.79
C VAL A 62 1.30 6.39 12.41
N SER A 63 1.49 7.70 12.35
CA SER A 63 1.85 8.39 11.12
C SER A 63 3.16 7.88 10.54
N ALA A 64 4.18 7.67 11.37
CA ALA A 64 5.46 7.09 10.93
C ALA A 64 5.29 5.66 10.40
N ALA A 65 4.41 4.85 11.02
CA ALA A 65 4.08 3.52 10.50
C ALA A 65 3.39 3.59 9.13
N TYR A 66 2.49 4.57 8.91
CA TYR A 66 1.87 4.79 7.60
C TYR A 66 2.90 5.22 6.56
N ASP A 67 3.80 6.15 6.90
CA ASP A 67 4.87 6.60 6.01
C ASP A 67 5.76 5.42 5.57
N ARG A 68 6.09 4.50 6.50
CA ARG A 68 6.83 3.26 6.16
C ARG A 68 6.04 2.34 5.25
N MET A 69 4.78 2.07 5.57
CA MET A 69 3.92 1.21 4.76
C MET A 69 3.78 1.72 3.32
N PHE A 70 3.53 3.02 3.13
CA PHE A 70 3.42 3.61 1.80
C PHE A 70 4.75 3.59 1.04
N LYS A 71 5.89 3.76 1.72
CA LYS A 71 7.21 3.59 1.10
C LYS A 71 7.45 2.15 0.64
N GLN A 72 7.03 1.16 1.43
CA GLN A 72 7.16 -0.27 1.07
C GLN A 72 6.32 -0.66 -0.15
N LEU A 73 5.19 0.00 -0.37
CA LEU A 73 4.37 -0.22 -1.57
C LEU A 73 5.04 0.30 -2.85
N GLU A 74 6.12 1.09 -2.75
CA GLU A 74 6.88 1.64 -3.88
C GLU A 74 6.02 2.46 -4.87
N VAL A 75 4.88 2.97 -4.40
CA VAL A 75 4.02 3.89 -5.16
C VAL A 75 4.26 5.30 -4.65
N PRO A 76 4.60 6.27 -5.52
CA PRO A 76 4.80 7.66 -5.10
C PRO A 76 3.57 8.22 -4.40
N PHE A 77 3.73 8.71 -3.19
CA PHE A 77 2.65 9.27 -2.39
C PHE A 77 3.00 10.64 -1.81
N VAL A 78 1.97 11.40 -1.47
CA VAL A 78 2.10 12.70 -0.80
C VAL A 78 1.23 12.66 0.47
N LYS A 79 1.84 13.03 1.60
CA LYS A 79 1.14 13.29 2.85
C LYS A 79 0.84 14.77 2.95
N VAL A 80 -0.43 15.13 3.10
CA VAL A 80 -0.91 16.51 3.11
C VAL A 80 -1.63 16.86 4.39
N ASN A 81 -1.52 18.12 4.81
CA ASN A 81 -2.41 18.66 5.83
C ASN A 81 -3.83 18.70 5.25
N ALA A 82 -4.80 18.25 6.03
CA ALA A 82 -6.18 18.11 5.62
C ALA A 82 -7.15 18.79 6.60
N ALA A 83 -8.35 19.09 6.11
CA ALA A 83 -9.43 19.55 6.96
C ALA A 83 -9.92 18.44 7.88
N THR A 84 -10.25 18.76 9.13
CA THR A 84 -10.84 17.79 10.06
C THR A 84 -12.30 17.48 9.75
N GLY A 85 -12.98 18.33 8.99
CA GLY A 85 -14.33 18.15 8.50
C GLY A 85 -15.34 17.72 9.59
N MET A 86 -16.26 16.85 9.22
CA MET A 86 -17.25 16.28 10.15
C MET A 86 -16.63 15.40 11.23
N MET A 87 -15.48 14.79 10.98
CA MET A 87 -14.75 14.00 11.97
C MET A 87 -14.30 14.86 13.15
N GLY A 88 -13.90 16.11 12.89
CA GLY A 88 -13.43 17.05 13.90
C GLY A 88 -12.04 16.67 14.45
N GLY A 89 -11.69 17.31 15.57
CA GLY A 89 -10.36 17.18 16.14
C GLY A 89 -9.47 18.38 15.84
N SER A 90 -8.19 18.29 16.19
CA SER A 90 -7.23 19.40 16.10
C SER A 90 -6.20 19.23 14.97
N VAL A 91 -5.94 18.00 14.53
CA VAL A 91 -4.95 17.68 13.50
C VAL A 91 -5.51 16.62 12.57
N SER A 92 -5.24 16.78 11.28
CA SER A 92 -5.64 15.83 10.26
C SER A 92 -4.60 15.80 9.14
N HIS A 93 -4.25 14.57 8.68
CA HIS A 93 -3.41 14.36 7.49
C HIS A 93 -4.01 13.31 6.60
N GLU A 94 -3.98 13.57 5.30
CA GLU A 94 -4.33 12.63 4.24
C GLU A 94 -3.10 12.11 3.54
N TYR A 95 -3.20 10.88 3.01
CA TYR A 95 -2.20 10.25 2.15
C TYR A 95 -2.82 10.10 0.77
N HIS A 96 -2.17 10.67 -0.23
CA HIS A 96 -2.66 10.70 -1.61
C HIS A 96 -1.67 10.07 -2.57
N TYR A 97 -2.19 9.32 -3.53
CA TYR A 97 -1.47 9.01 -4.76
C TYR A 97 -1.77 10.10 -5.79
N VAL A 98 -0.71 10.66 -6.39
CA VAL A 98 -0.86 11.72 -7.40
C VAL A 98 -1.31 11.11 -8.72
N SER A 99 -2.51 11.48 -9.18
CA SER A 99 -3.09 11.01 -10.44
C SER A 99 -4.10 12.02 -10.99
N PRO A 100 -4.16 12.21 -12.31
CA PRO A 100 -5.15 13.08 -12.96
C PRO A 100 -6.60 12.71 -12.67
N VAL A 101 -6.89 11.45 -12.37
CA VAL A 101 -8.23 10.96 -12.02
C VAL A 101 -8.62 11.29 -10.58
N GLY A 102 -7.70 11.80 -9.77
CA GLY A 102 -7.95 12.22 -8.39
C GLY A 102 -9.03 13.29 -8.30
N GLU A 103 -9.80 13.27 -7.21
CA GLU A 103 -10.87 14.24 -6.97
C GLU A 103 -10.36 15.47 -6.20
N ASP A 104 -9.30 15.29 -5.39
CA ASP A 104 -8.76 16.33 -4.54
C ASP A 104 -7.70 17.16 -5.26
N THR A 105 -7.68 18.45 -4.95
CA THR A 105 -6.65 19.38 -5.40
C THR A 105 -5.64 19.57 -4.27
N LEU A 106 -4.38 19.22 -4.55
CA LEU A 106 -3.29 19.30 -3.58
C LEU A 106 -2.32 20.40 -4.00
N LEU A 107 -1.82 21.15 -3.02
CA LEU A 107 -0.78 22.15 -3.21
C LEU A 107 0.53 21.67 -2.60
N GLN A 108 1.58 21.69 -3.37
CA GLN A 108 2.94 21.32 -2.96
C GLN A 108 3.87 22.53 -3.12
N CYS A 109 4.66 22.80 -2.10
CA CYS A 109 5.69 23.83 -2.16
C CYS A 109 7.04 23.21 -2.50
N ASN A 110 7.62 23.57 -3.63
CA ASN A 110 8.95 23.09 -4.04
C ASN A 110 10.08 23.63 -3.14
N SER A 111 9.86 24.76 -2.47
CA SER A 111 10.89 25.39 -1.63
C SER A 111 11.05 24.78 -0.24
N CYS A 112 9.97 24.32 0.40
CA CYS A 112 10.02 23.80 1.79
C CYS A 112 9.38 22.42 1.98
N GLY A 113 8.83 21.82 0.91
CA GLY A 113 8.17 20.53 0.98
C GLY A 113 6.78 20.53 1.64
N TYR A 114 6.23 21.72 1.98
CA TYR A 114 4.86 21.79 2.48
C TYR A 114 3.89 21.20 1.47
N ALA A 115 2.94 20.39 1.95
CA ALA A 115 1.85 19.89 1.15
C ALA A 115 0.53 20.02 1.92
N GLY A 116 -0.53 20.47 1.25
CA GLY A 116 -1.85 20.65 1.83
C GLY A 116 -2.96 20.39 0.81
N ASN A 117 -4.10 19.86 1.29
CA ASN A 117 -5.32 19.83 0.50
C ASN A 117 -5.85 21.26 0.35
N SER A 118 -6.33 21.64 -0.83
CA SER A 118 -6.84 23.00 -1.10
C SER A 118 -7.99 23.41 -0.16
N GLU A 119 -8.72 22.43 0.39
CA GLU A 119 -9.79 22.67 1.36
C GLU A 119 -9.31 23.28 2.70
N VAL A 120 -8.01 23.12 3.03
CA VAL A 120 -7.42 23.66 4.29
C VAL A 120 -7.06 25.13 4.16
N LEU A 121 -7.04 25.64 2.94
CA LEU A 121 -6.58 27.00 2.68
C LEU A 121 -7.68 28.02 3.03
N GLU A 122 -7.34 29.02 3.82
CA GLU A 122 -8.27 30.05 4.26
C GLU A 122 -9.00 30.72 3.09
N GLY A 123 -10.31 30.79 3.18
CA GLY A 123 -11.18 31.49 2.23
C GLY A 123 -11.62 30.71 1.00
N GLY A 124 -11.36 29.39 0.92
CA GLY A 124 -11.79 28.57 -0.23
C GLY A 124 -11.17 28.98 -1.56
N THR A 125 -10.06 29.72 -1.53
CA THR A 125 -9.29 30.09 -2.71
C THR A 125 -8.49 28.87 -3.17
N VAL A 126 -8.77 28.43 -4.37
CA VAL A 126 -8.21 27.23 -5.01
C VAL A 126 -6.67 27.27 -5.11
N SER A 127 -6.07 28.44 -4.95
CA SER A 127 -4.60 28.61 -4.97
C SER A 127 -4.21 29.81 -4.12
N PRO A 128 -3.53 29.61 -2.96
CA PRO A 128 -2.96 30.73 -2.23
C PRO A 128 -1.85 31.38 -3.07
N ALA A 129 -1.74 32.70 -2.98
CA ALA A 129 -0.68 33.45 -3.66
C ALA A 129 0.72 33.03 -3.20
N SER A 130 0.85 32.38 -2.02
CA SER A 130 2.12 31.92 -1.46
C SER A 130 1.95 30.75 -0.52
N CYS A 131 3.03 30.00 -0.32
CA CYS A 131 3.07 28.87 0.62
C CYS A 131 2.69 29.29 2.05
N PRO A 132 1.76 28.61 2.71
CA PRO A 132 1.38 28.93 4.09
C PRO A 132 2.56 28.83 5.08
N SER A 133 3.50 27.92 4.82
CA SER A 133 4.65 27.65 5.68
C SER A 133 5.80 28.61 5.48
N CYS A 134 6.35 28.72 4.23
CA CYS A 134 7.56 29.48 3.96
C CYS A 134 7.35 30.76 3.12
N LYS A 135 6.11 31.07 2.74
CA LYS A 135 5.73 32.22 1.92
C LYS A 135 6.29 32.24 0.50
N SER A 136 6.91 31.15 0.04
CA SER A 136 7.37 31.01 -1.34
C SER A 136 6.19 31.04 -2.31
N LEU A 137 6.43 31.60 -3.51
CA LEU A 137 5.47 31.59 -4.63
C LEU A 137 5.59 30.31 -5.49
N ASP A 138 6.59 29.47 -5.23
CA ASP A 138 6.86 28.23 -5.98
C ASP A 138 5.97 27.10 -5.47
N LEU A 139 4.70 27.18 -5.86
CA LEU A 139 3.65 26.21 -5.55
C LEU A 139 3.28 25.44 -6.81
N LYS A 140 3.15 24.11 -6.66
CA LYS A 140 2.63 23.20 -7.67
C LYS A 140 1.28 22.69 -7.25
N GLU A 141 0.30 22.78 -8.13
CA GLU A 141 -1.00 22.16 -7.99
C GLU A 141 -1.00 20.78 -8.66
N VAL A 142 -1.48 19.76 -7.96
CA VAL A 142 -1.63 18.39 -8.48
C VAL A 142 -2.97 17.81 -8.06
N ARG A 143 -3.47 16.84 -8.83
CA ARG A 143 -4.66 16.05 -8.46
C ARG A 143 -4.22 14.84 -7.65
N GLY A 144 -5.00 14.46 -6.63
CA GLY A 144 -4.71 13.34 -5.75
C GLY A 144 -5.92 12.44 -5.50
N VAL A 145 -5.62 11.16 -5.30
CA VAL A 145 -6.56 10.15 -4.82
C VAL A 145 -6.25 9.89 -3.36
N GLU A 146 -7.16 10.25 -2.45
CA GLU A 146 -7.04 9.97 -1.02
C GLU A 146 -7.08 8.45 -0.78
N VAL A 147 -6.03 7.88 -0.20
CA VAL A 147 -5.92 6.43 0.09
C VAL A 147 -5.91 6.12 1.59
N ALA A 148 -5.54 7.08 2.42
CA ALA A 148 -5.60 6.96 3.88
C ALA A 148 -5.77 8.33 4.53
N HIS A 149 -6.32 8.34 5.76
CA HIS A 149 -6.59 9.54 6.52
C HIS A 149 -6.35 9.31 8.02
N THR A 150 -5.75 10.28 8.69
CA THR A 150 -5.45 10.24 10.12
C THR A 150 -5.99 11.47 10.81
N PHE A 151 -6.55 11.30 12.04
CA PHE A 151 -7.16 12.38 12.82
C PHE A 151 -6.72 12.30 14.27
N LEU A 152 -6.42 13.44 14.86
CA LEU A 152 -6.35 13.64 16.31
C LEU A 152 -7.67 14.24 16.79
N LEU A 153 -8.52 13.41 17.38
CA LEU A 153 -9.93 13.72 17.66
C LEU A 153 -10.17 14.43 18.99
N GLY A 154 -9.20 14.37 19.91
CA GLY A 154 -9.41 14.84 21.28
C GLY A 154 -10.46 14.02 22.02
N ASP A 155 -11.33 14.68 22.80
CA ASP A 155 -12.41 14.07 23.56
C ASP A 155 -13.80 14.17 22.89
N LYS A 156 -13.83 14.58 21.62
CA LYS A 156 -15.08 14.84 20.86
C LYS A 156 -16.09 13.71 20.95
N TYR A 157 -15.63 12.45 20.90
CA TYR A 157 -16.49 11.27 20.94
C TYR A 157 -16.52 10.61 22.31
N SER A 158 -15.39 10.55 23.01
CA SER A 158 -15.29 9.88 24.30
C SER A 158 -16.14 10.55 25.36
N LYS A 159 -16.12 11.88 25.41
CA LYS A 159 -16.88 12.68 26.42
C LYS A 159 -18.40 12.48 26.33
N PRO A 160 -19.06 12.67 25.17
CA PRO A 160 -20.51 12.48 25.08
C PRO A 160 -20.93 11.01 25.23
N LEU A 161 -20.05 10.04 24.91
CA LEU A 161 -20.32 8.61 25.07
C LEU A 161 -19.96 8.08 26.45
N GLY A 162 -19.45 8.92 27.38
CA GLY A 162 -19.01 8.48 28.70
C GLY A 162 -17.84 7.49 28.69
N ALA A 163 -17.02 7.48 27.62
CA ALA A 163 -15.84 6.64 27.53
C ALA A 163 -14.70 7.26 28.34
N THR A 164 -14.51 6.76 29.57
CA THR A 164 -13.60 7.32 30.58
C THR A 164 -12.57 6.28 31.03
N PHE A 165 -11.48 6.77 31.62
CA PHE A 165 -10.50 5.99 32.37
C PHE A 165 -10.38 6.55 33.81
N LEU A 166 -9.88 5.75 34.73
CA LEU A 166 -9.56 6.19 36.09
C LEU A 166 -8.12 6.72 36.11
N ASN A 167 -8.00 8.00 36.47
CA ASN A 167 -6.70 8.66 36.64
C ASN A 167 -5.95 8.17 37.89
N THR A 168 -4.79 8.73 38.18
CA THR A 168 -3.95 8.38 39.36
C THR A 168 -4.65 8.59 40.70
N SER A 169 -5.63 9.47 40.74
CA SER A 169 -6.47 9.75 41.94
C SER A 169 -7.76 8.92 41.97
N GLY A 170 -7.93 7.96 41.07
CA GLY A 170 -9.13 7.14 40.97
C GLY A 170 -10.38 7.87 40.43
N LYS A 171 -10.21 9.07 39.89
CA LYS A 171 -11.31 9.86 39.28
C LYS A 171 -11.46 9.55 37.79
N PRO A 172 -12.72 9.47 37.29
CA PRO A 172 -12.96 9.26 35.86
C PRO A 172 -12.59 10.51 35.05
N GLN A 173 -11.90 10.30 33.92
CA GLN A 173 -11.57 11.32 32.93
C GLN A 173 -11.87 10.81 31.52
N PRO A 174 -12.32 11.68 30.59
CA PRO A 174 -12.54 11.31 29.20
C PRO A 174 -11.24 10.82 28.55
N LEU A 175 -11.34 9.76 27.73
CA LEU A 175 -10.22 9.30 26.90
C LEU A 175 -9.96 10.31 25.77
N VAL A 176 -8.69 10.58 25.47
CA VAL A 176 -8.28 11.34 24.30
C VAL A 176 -8.09 10.39 23.12
N MET A 177 -8.71 10.67 21.98
CA MET A 177 -8.84 9.73 20.87
C MET A 177 -8.07 10.19 19.64
N GLY A 178 -7.55 9.20 18.89
CA GLY A 178 -7.13 9.32 17.51
C GLY A 178 -7.88 8.33 16.61
N CYS A 179 -7.96 8.63 15.31
CA CYS A 179 -8.58 7.78 14.31
C CYS A 179 -7.67 7.68 13.07
N TYR A 180 -7.50 6.48 12.53
CA TYR A 180 -6.52 6.21 11.48
C TYR A 180 -7.10 5.20 10.47
N GLY A 181 -7.54 5.68 9.31
CA GLY A 181 -8.17 4.90 8.26
C GLY A 181 -7.27 4.63 7.06
N ILE A 182 -7.39 3.44 6.48
CA ILE A 182 -6.75 3.04 5.21
C ILE A 182 -7.81 2.40 4.33
N GLY A 183 -8.01 2.94 3.12
CA GLY A 183 -8.89 2.37 2.11
C GLY A 183 -8.17 1.26 1.32
N ILE A 184 -8.28 0.00 1.77
CA ILE A 184 -7.49 -1.12 1.21
C ILE A 184 -7.80 -1.32 -0.28
N THR A 185 -9.08 -1.44 -0.63
CA THR A 185 -9.49 -1.60 -2.04
C THR A 185 -9.12 -0.41 -2.90
N ARG A 186 -9.16 0.80 -2.33
CA ARG A 186 -8.76 2.02 -3.02
C ARG A 186 -7.24 2.08 -3.25
N ILE A 187 -6.41 1.61 -2.31
CA ILE A 187 -4.96 1.48 -2.52
C ILE A 187 -4.68 0.61 -3.75
N ILE A 188 -5.36 -0.54 -3.89
CA ILE A 188 -5.18 -1.42 -5.05
C ILE A 188 -5.50 -0.67 -6.34
N ALA A 189 -6.70 -0.08 -6.44
CA ALA A 189 -7.14 0.61 -7.65
C ALA A 189 -6.24 1.82 -7.99
N ALA A 190 -5.91 2.64 -6.99
CA ALA A 190 -5.09 3.84 -7.19
C ALA A 190 -3.64 3.51 -7.52
N SER A 191 -3.07 2.43 -6.95
CA SER A 191 -1.72 1.97 -7.31
C SER A 191 -1.65 1.55 -8.77
N LEU A 192 -2.63 0.77 -9.23
CA LEU A 192 -2.71 0.36 -10.63
C LEU A 192 -2.88 1.56 -11.56
N GLU A 193 -3.73 2.53 -11.19
CA GLU A 193 -3.93 3.76 -11.96
C GLU A 193 -2.62 4.57 -12.12
N VAL A 194 -1.82 4.66 -11.07
CA VAL A 194 -0.58 5.45 -11.08
C VAL A 194 0.56 4.74 -11.82
N LEU A 195 0.65 3.41 -11.70
CA LEU A 195 1.79 2.65 -12.21
C LEU A 195 1.60 2.11 -13.63
N SER A 196 0.35 1.90 -14.05
CA SER A 196 0.04 1.23 -15.32
C SER A 196 0.06 2.18 -16.51
N SER A 197 0.17 1.59 -17.71
CA SER A 197 -0.01 2.27 -18.99
C SER A 197 -1.37 1.88 -19.62
N GLU A 198 -1.71 2.45 -20.76
CA GLU A 198 -2.91 2.04 -21.51
C GLU A 198 -2.88 0.59 -21.99
N GLN A 199 -1.68 0.01 -22.16
CA GLN A 199 -1.48 -1.32 -22.74
C GLN A 199 -1.25 -2.40 -21.69
N GLU A 200 -0.64 -2.06 -20.54
CA GLU A 200 -0.18 -3.02 -19.55
C GLU A 200 -0.49 -2.56 -18.13
N LEU A 201 -1.01 -3.45 -17.28
CA LEU A 201 -1.10 -3.23 -15.84
C LEU A 201 0.28 -3.39 -15.22
N HIS A 202 0.55 -2.55 -14.18
CA HIS A 202 1.75 -2.68 -13.37
C HIS A 202 1.36 -2.67 -11.90
N TRP A 203 1.58 -3.80 -11.23
CA TRP A 203 1.31 -3.97 -9.82
C TRP A 203 2.47 -3.45 -8.96
N PRO A 204 2.18 -2.79 -7.83
CA PRO A 204 3.17 -2.72 -6.76
C PRO A 204 3.60 -4.14 -6.39
N ARG A 205 4.89 -4.37 -6.20
CA ARG A 205 5.43 -5.70 -5.96
C ARG A 205 4.74 -6.47 -4.82
N LEU A 206 4.44 -5.77 -3.72
CA LEU A 206 3.75 -6.35 -2.56
C LEU A 206 2.26 -6.65 -2.79
N LEU A 207 1.66 -6.11 -3.84
CA LEU A 207 0.23 -6.26 -4.14
C LEU A 207 -0.01 -7.14 -5.37
N ALA A 208 1.03 -7.59 -6.07
CA ALA A 208 0.88 -8.47 -7.22
C ALA A 208 0.21 -9.78 -6.78
N PRO A 209 -0.87 -10.22 -7.46
CA PRO A 209 -1.56 -11.46 -7.11
C PRO A 209 -0.69 -12.71 -7.30
N TYR A 210 0.25 -12.64 -8.26
CA TYR A 210 1.24 -13.66 -8.55
C TYR A 210 2.55 -12.99 -8.94
N ASP A 211 3.66 -13.52 -8.45
CA ASP A 211 4.99 -13.00 -8.77
C ASP A 211 5.46 -13.45 -10.15
N VAL A 212 5.14 -14.70 -10.50
CA VAL A 212 5.57 -15.34 -11.75
C VAL A 212 4.37 -15.93 -12.48
N CYS A 213 4.30 -15.68 -13.78
CA CYS A 213 3.42 -16.39 -14.70
C CYS A 213 4.28 -17.31 -15.60
N LEU A 214 3.99 -18.60 -15.61
CA LEU A 214 4.66 -19.59 -16.46
C LEU A 214 3.76 -19.98 -17.63
N ILE A 215 4.25 -19.81 -18.84
CA ILE A 215 3.57 -20.13 -20.10
C ILE A 215 4.34 -21.27 -20.78
N GLY A 216 3.75 -22.47 -20.79
CA GLY A 216 4.31 -23.64 -21.44
C GLY A 216 4.09 -23.69 -22.97
N PRO A 217 4.53 -24.75 -23.65
CA PRO A 217 4.38 -24.92 -25.08
C PRO A 217 2.91 -24.99 -25.52
N LYS A 218 2.68 -24.67 -26.80
CA LYS A 218 1.34 -24.87 -27.40
C LYS A 218 1.09 -26.35 -27.62
N GLN A 219 -0.12 -26.83 -27.34
CA GLN A 219 -0.55 -28.19 -27.64
C GLN A 219 -0.43 -28.48 -29.12
N GLY A 220 0.13 -29.66 -29.45
CA GLY A 220 0.37 -30.12 -30.84
C GLY A 220 1.52 -29.45 -31.54
N SER A 221 2.32 -28.63 -30.90
CA SER A 221 3.55 -28.10 -31.45
C SER A 221 4.66 -29.17 -31.49
N LYS A 222 5.64 -29.00 -32.39
CA LYS A 222 6.74 -29.98 -32.54
C LYS A 222 7.64 -30.05 -31.32
N GLU A 223 7.81 -28.91 -30.65
CA GLU A 223 8.62 -28.75 -29.46
C GLU A 223 7.94 -29.25 -28.19
N GLN A 224 6.60 -29.45 -28.18
CA GLN A 224 5.81 -29.74 -26.99
C GLN A 224 6.42 -30.83 -26.10
N PRO A 225 6.78 -32.04 -26.57
CA PRO A 225 7.24 -33.10 -25.68
C PRO A 225 8.52 -32.75 -24.91
N ALA A 226 9.47 -32.09 -25.57
CA ALA A 226 10.72 -31.66 -24.91
C ALA A 226 10.53 -30.43 -24.04
N ALA A 227 9.70 -29.47 -24.47
CA ALA A 227 9.42 -28.25 -23.72
C ALA A 227 8.61 -28.51 -22.44
N GLU A 228 7.73 -29.52 -22.44
CA GLU A 228 6.99 -29.92 -21.23
C GLU A 228 7.89 -30.48 -20.12
N VAL A 229 9.01 -31.07 -20.45
CA VAL A 229 9.99 -31.50 -19.44
C VAL A 229 10.57 -30.28 -18.73
N ILE A 230 10.94 -29.24 -19.47
CA ILE A 230 11.48 -27.99 -18.94
C ILE A 230 10.38 -27.21 -18.17
N GLU A 231 9.15 -27.19 -18.68
CA GLU A 231 7.99 -26.60 -18.01
C GLU A 231 7.77 -27.23 -16.63
N ASN A 232 7.79 -28.56 -16.54
CA ASN A 232 7.61 -29.27 -15.28
C ASN A 232 8.76 -29.01 -14.30
N GLU A 233 10.01 -28.96 -14.77
CA GLU A 233 11.16 -28.59 -13.95
C GLU A 233 11.03 -27.16 -13.41
N LEU A 234 10.61 -26.21 -14.25
CA LEU A 234 10.35 -24.83 -13.82
C LEU A 234 9.21 -24.71 -12.81
N LEU A 235 8.11 -25.45 -13.00
CA LEU A 235 7.00 -25.45 -12.05
C LEU A 235 7.45 -25.85 -10.64
N LEU A 236 8.32 -26.85 -10.52
CA LEU A 236 8.85 -27.28 -9.23
C LEU A 236 9.81 -26.21 -8.65
N ASN A 237 10.86 -25.86 -9.40
CA ASN A 237 11.92 -24.96 -8.91
C ASN A 237 11.40 -23.55 -8.64
N VAL A 238 10.57 -22.97 -9.51
CA VAL A 238 9.99 -21.62 -9.30
C VAL A 238 9.04 -21.65 -8.13
N GLY A 239 8.19 -22.69 -8.00
CA GLY A 239 7.29 -22.84 -6.87
C GLY A 239 8.03 -22.95 -5.52
N GLU A 240 9.19 -23.59 -5.48
CA GLU A 240 10.04 -23.63 -4.27
C GLU A 240 10.67 -22.27 -3.96
N LEU A 241 11.08 -21.50 -4.98
CA LEU A 241 11.75 -20.22 -4.82
C LEU A 241 10.82 -19.07 -4.39
N CYS A 242 9.64 -18.97 -5.00
CA CYS A 242 8.71 -17.87 -4.71
C CYS A 242 7.47 -18.28 -3.87
N GLY A 243 7.28 -19.59 -3.62
CA GLY A 243 6.06 -20.13 -3.05
C GLY A 243 5.04 -20.52 -4.14
N HIS A 244 4.43 -21.69 -3.98
CA HIS A 244 3.47 -22.22 -4.98
C HIS A 244 2.25 -21.31 -5.16
N GLN A 245 1.88 -20.50 -4.17
CA GLN A 245 0.76 -19.55 -4.26
C GLN A 245 1.10 -18.29 -5.05
N GLU A 246 2.37 -18.01 -5.26
CA GLU A 246 2.89 -16.85 -6.01
C GLU A 246 3.18 -17.17 -7.48
N LEU A 247 2.99 -18.43 -7.89
CA LEU A 247 3.20 -18.92 -9.25
C LEU A 247 1.86 -19.18 -9.95
N LEU A 248 1.60 -18.48 -11.04
CA LEU A 248 0.50 -18.76 -11.95
C LEU A 248 1.01 -19.63 -13.11
N HIS A 249 0.49 -20.85 -13.23
CA HIS A 249 0.69 -21.68 -14.40
C HIS A 249 -0.44 -21.47 -15.42
N ASP A 250 -0.13 -20.89 -16.59
CA ASP A 250 -1.09 -20.77 -17.68
C ASP A 250 -1.18 -22.09 -18.44
N ASP A 251 -2.12 -22.93 -18.05
CA ASP A 251 -2.35 -24.27 -18.58
C ASP A 251 -3.23 -24.34 -19.85
N ARG A 252 -3.63 -23.19 -20.41
CA ARG A 252 -4.46 -23.06 -21.62
C ARG A 252 -3.65 -23.36 -22.89
N LYS A 253 -3.13 -24.59 -22.97
CA LYS A 253 -2.20 -25.05 -24.03
C LYS A 253 -2.82 -25.05 -25.44
N GLU A 254 -4.14 -25.00 -25.56
CA GLU A 254 -4.85 -24.82 -26.86
C GLU A 254 -4.63 -23.45 -27.48
N LEU A 255 -4.33 -22.42 -26.65
CA LEU A 255 -4.04 -21.07 -27.11
C LEU A 255 -2.58 -20.94 -27.54
N THR A 256 -2.32 -20.03 -28.48
CA THR A 256 -0.94 -19.70 -28.86
C THR A 256 -0.19 -19.03 -27.72
N ILE A 257 1.12 -19.26 -27.62
CA ILE A 257 2.01 -18.57 -26.66
C ILE A 257 1.81 -17.05 -26.76
N GLY A 258 1.79 -16.49 -27.99
CA GLY A 258 1.62 -15.05 -28.18
C GLY A 258 0.30 -14.49 -27.59
N LYS A 259 -0.81 -15.25 -27.70
CA LYS A 259 -2.08 -14.83 -27.09
C LYS A 259 -2.01 -14.85 -25.55
N ARG A 260 -1.50 -15.94 -24.96
CA ARG A 260 -1.31 -16.07 -23.51
C ARG A 260 -0.37 -14.99 -22.96
N LEU A 261 0.72 -14.71 -23.67
CA LEU A 261 1.69 -13.68 -23.32
C LEU A 261 1.04 -12.26 -23.35
N LEU A 262 0.22 -11.98 -24.36
CA LEU A 262 -0.50 -10.71 -24.43
C LEU A 262 -1.46 -10.54 -23.24
N GLU A 263 -2.15 -11.60 -22.86
CA GLU A 263 -3.04 -11.59 -21.69
C GLU A 263 -2.26 -11.47 -20.38
N ALA A 264 -1.13 -12.17 -20.24
CA ALA A 264 -0.24 -12.05 -19.08
C ALA A 264 0.26 -10.61 -18.88
N LYS A 265 0.66 -9.93 -19.95
CA LYS A 265 1.04 -8.51 -19.93
C LYS A 265 -0.11 -7.59 -19.52
N ARG A 266 -1.31 -7.84 -20.05
CA ARG A 266 -2.51 -7.08 -19.67
C ARG A 266 -2.86 -7.25 -18.20
N LEU A 267 -2.61 -8.44 -17.61
CA LEU A 267 -2.81 -8.71 -16.19
C LEU A 267 -1.66 -8.19 -15.32
N GLY A 268 -0.53 -7.82 -15.92
CA GLY A 268 0.59 -7.15 -15.25
C GLY A 268 1.41 -8.05 -14.33
N HIS A 269 1.62 -9.31 -14.71
CA HIS A 269 2.50 -10.19 -13.92
C HIS A 269 3.92 -9.63 -13.88
N PRO A 270 4.55 -9.53 -12.69
CA PRO A 270 5.91 -8.99 -12.55
C PRO A 270 6.95 -9.72 -13.41
N LEU A 271 6.88 -11.06 -13.44
CA LEU A 271 7.69 -11.91 -14.29
C LEU A 271 6.79 -12.85 -15.10
N THR A 272 7.04 -12.97 -16.42
CA THR A 272 6.40 -13.99 -17.25
C THR A 272 7.48 -14.80 -17.94
N ILE A 273 7.55 -16.10 -17.65
CA ILE A 273 8.52 -17.03 -18.22
C ILE A 273 7.81 -17.85 -19.30
N VAL A 274 8.38 -17.87 -20.51
CA VAL A 274 7.84 -18.59 -21.67
C VAL A 274 8.75 -19.74 -22.04
N VAL A 275 8.20 -20.96 -22.06
CA VAL A 275 8.87 -22.17 -22.51
C VAL A 275 8.39 -22.48 -23.94
N GLY A 276 9.10 -21.93 -24.90
CA GLY A 276 8.79 -22.07 -26.32
C GLY A 276 9.87 -22.87 -27.10
N ALA A 277 9.87 -22.75 -28.43
CA ALA A 277 10.82 -23.46 -29.31
C ALA A 277 12.28 -23.18 -28.98
N LYS A 278 12.63 -21.99 -28.46
CA LYS A 278 13.99 -21.64 -28.05
C LYS A 278 14.51 -22.46 -26.87
N ALA A 279 13.60 -22.85 -25.97
CA ALA A 279 13.94 -23.60 -24.77
C ALA A 279 14.48 -25.02 -25.08
N VAL A 280 14.16 -25.55 -26.24
CA VAL A 280 14.56 -26.92 -26.67
C VAL A 280 15.66 -26.95 -27.74
N GLN A 281 16.31 -25.82 -28.01
CA GLN A 281 17.43 -25.77 -28.96
C GLN A 281 18.64 -26.50 -28.40
N GLN A 282 19.29 -27.36 -29.24
CA GLN A 282 20.37 -28.25 -28.78
C GLN A 282 21.61 -27.49 -28.32
N ASP A 283 22.01 -26.43 -29.05
CA ASP A 283 23.28 -25.74 -28.78
C ASP A 283 23.21 -24.64 -27.74
N SER A 284 22.02 -24.03 -27.52
CA SER A 284 21.84 -22.95 -26.57
C SER A 284 20.35 -22.79 -26.18
N PRO A 285 19.85 -23.65 -25.28
CA PRO A 285 18.46 -23.54 -24.82
C PRO A 285 18.24 -22.23 -24.07
N LYS A 286 17.23 -21.45 -24.49
CA LYS A 286 16.90 -20.17 -23.87
C LYS A 286 15.40 -20.06 -23.58
N LEU A 287 15.09 -19.62 -22.37
CA LEU A 287 13.78 -19.20 -21.96
C LEU A 287 13.58 -17.72 -22.32
N GLU A 288 12.40 -17.39 -22.74
CA GLU A 288 12.01 -16.01 -22.95
C GLU A 288 11.37 -15.48 -21.67
N VAL A 289 11.97 -14.48 -21.03
CA VAL A 289 11.48 -13.89 -19.79
C VAL A 289 11.06 -12.45 -20.06
N HIS A 290 9.81 -12.13 -19.72
CA HIS A 290 9.26 -10.79 -19.81
C HIS A 290 9.10 -10.21 -18.41
N LEU A 291 9.65 -9.02 -18.19
CA LEU A 291 9.45 -8.23 -16.98
C LEU A 291 8.32 -7.23 -17.19
N SER A 292 7.64 -6.88 -16.10
CA SER A 292 6.76 -5.72 -16.10
C SER A 292 7.59 -4.49 -16.55
N LYS A 293 7.02 -3.59 -17.32
CA LYS A 293 7.67 -2.44 -18.00
C LYS A 293 8.29 -2.76 -19.36
N GLY A 294 7.97 -3.91 -19.95
CA GLY A 294 8.23 -4.21 -21.35
C GLY A 294 9.64 -4.76 -21.66
N GLU A 295 10.48 -4.95 -20.65
CA GLU A 295 11.80 -5.56 -20.85
C GLU A 295 11.66 -7.07 -21.16
N LYS A 296 12.42 -7.52 -22.16
CA LYS A 296 12.47 -8.91 -22.59
C LYS A 296 13.90 -9.43 -22.52
N LEU A 297 14.08 -10.56 -21.85
CA LEU A 297 15.35 -11.25 -21.68
C LEU A 297 15.29 -12.64 -22.31
N GLU A 298 16.44 -13.14 -22.78
CA GLU A 298 16.63 -14.52 -23.20
C GLU A 298 17.66 -15.15 -22.27
N LEU A 299 17.21 -15.98 -21.35
CA LEU A 299 17.98 -16.53 -20.24
C LEU A 299 18.06 -18.05 -20.35
N ASP A 300 19.16 -18.65 -19.91
CA ASP A 300 19.14 -20.07 -19.63
C ASP A 300 18.34 -20.39 -18.34
N LEU A 301 18.16 -21.68 -18.08
CA LEU A 301 17.39 -22.12 -16.92
C LEU A 301 17.94 -21.57 -15.60
N SER A 302 19.27 -21.63 -15.43
CA SER A 302 19.95 -21.18 -14.20
C SER A 302 19.80 -19.67 -14.01
N GLU A 303 19.98 -18.89 -15.08
CA GLU A 303 19.79 -17.43 -15.06
C GLU A 303 18.33 -17.04 -14.75
N ALA A 304 17.35 -17.76 -15.32
CA ALA A 304 15.94 -17.53 -15.06
C ALA A 304 15.57 -17.83 -13.60
N LEU A 305 16.03 -18.94 -13.04
CA LEU A 305 15.81 -19.29 -11.63
C LEU A 305 16.48 -18.29 -10.68
N LYS A 306 17.68 -17.81 -11.02
CA LYS A 306 18.35 -16.75 -10.26
C LYS A 306 17.53 -15.47 -10.24
N LEU A 307 16.99 -15.04 -11.38
CA LEU A 307 16.13 -13.86 -11.49
C LEU A 307 14.86 -13.99 -10.61
N VAL A 308 14.21 -15.17 -10.61
CA VAL A 308 13.07 -15.46 -9.73
C VAL A 308 13.47 -15.36 -8.27
N SER A 309 14.60 -15.93 -7.88
CA SER A 309 15.11 -15.88 -6.51
C SER A 309 15.38 -14.44 -6.06
N GLU A 310 16.03 -13.63 -6.88
CA GLU A 310 16.29 -12.20 -6.60
C GLU A 310 14.99 -11.42 -6.46
N HIS A 311 13.99 -11.70 -7.30
CA HIS A 311 12.67 -11.08 -7.23
C HIS A 311 11.96 -11.41 -5.92
N SER A 312 11.94 -12.68 -5.53
CA SER A 312 11.33 -13.14 -4.27
C SER A 312 12.05 -12.60 -3.04
N GLN A 313 13.39 -12.58 -3.05
CA GLN A 313 14.19 -12.01 -1.95
C GLN A 313 13.91 -10.52 -1.77
N HIS A 314 13.78 -9.76 -2.85
CA HIS A 314 13.44 -8.34 -2.76
C HIS A 314 12.04 -8.13 -2.17
N LYS A 315 11.02 -8.89 -2.61
CA LYS A 315 9.67 -8.86 -2.01
C LYS A 315 9.72 -9.17 -0.51
N ASN A 316 10.46 -10.21 -0.11
CA ASN A 316 10.63 -10.57 1.28
C ASN A 316 11.39 -9.49 2.08
N SER A 317 12.35 -8.81 1.49
CA SER A 317 13.06 -7.69 2.15
C SER A 317 12.13 -6.49 2.40
N LEU A 318 11.22 -6.20 1.48
CA LEU A 318 10.19 -5.18 1.67
C LEU A 318 9.24 -5.54 2.83
N LEU A 319 8.85 -6.81 2.94
CA LEU A 319 8.00 -7.30 4.02
C LEU A 319 8.70 -7.28 5.38
N ASN A 320 9.96 -7.69 5.44
CA ASN A 320 10.71 -7.89 6.69
C ASN A 320 11.51 -6.66 7.12
N GLY A 321 11.84 -5.76 6.22
CA GLY A 321 12.70 -4.58 6.50
C GLY A 321 12.11 -3.55 7.46
N SER A 322 10.85 -3.70 7.84
CA SER A 322 10.15 -2.79 8.74
C SER A 322 10.19 -3.18 10.21
N PHE A 323 10.43 -4.45 10.55
CA PHE A 323 10.36 -4.92 11.94
C PHE A 323 11.70 -4.85 12.69
N HIS A 324 12.84 -5.02 12.03
CA HIS A 324 14.14 -5.04 12.69
C HIS A 324 14.72 -3.68 13.05
N ARG A 325 14.33 -2.59 12.37
CA ARG A 325 14.83 -1.24 12.71
C ARG A 325 14.11 -0.61 13.90
N ASP A 326 12.85 -0.95 14.13
CA ASP A 326 12.06 -0.37 15.23
C ASP A 326 12.46 -0.93 16.60
N GLU A 327 12.99 -2.16 16.67
CA GLU A 327 13.51 -2.73 17.91
C GLU A 327 14.87 -2.11 18.32
N GLU A 328 15.70 -1.71 17.35
CA GLU A 328 16.97 -1.03 17.64
C GLU A 328 16.76 0.44 18.03
N GLU A 329 15.83 1.17 17.38
CA GLU A 329 15.52 2.55 17.75
C GLU A 329 14.76 2.64 19.09
N SER A 330 13.86 1.71 19.41
CA SER A 330 13.20 1.66 20.71
C SER A 330 14.14 1.28 21.84
N ARG A 331 15.15 0.43 21.60
CA ARG A 331 16.19 0.08 22.56
C ARG A 331 17.20 1.22 22.77
N SER A 332 17.52 2.00 21.73
CA SER A 332 18.41 3.16 21.87
C SER A 332 17.78 4.32 22.62
N GLN A 333 16.45 4.50 22.53
CA GLN A 333 15.72 5.52 23.30
C GLN A 333 15.48 5.13 24.76
N SER A 334 15.39 3.83 25.08
CA SER A 334 15.21 3.36 26.45
C SER A 334 16.52 3.37 27.29
N VAL A 335 17.67 3.41 26.64
CA VAL A 335 19.00 3.47 27.33
C VAL A 335 19.43 4.93 27.60
N GLY A 336 18.82 5.92 26.95
CA GLY A 336 19.13 7.35 27.15
C GLY A 336 18.48 8.02 28.36
N HIS A 337 17.64 7.33 29.14
CA HIS A 337 16.96 7.89 30.31
C HIS A 337 17.40 7.30 31.66
N GLN A 338 18.57 6.65 31.72
CA GLN A 338 19.21 6.23 32.96
C GLN A 338 20.66 6.73 33.03
N LEU A 339 20.86 8.03 32.98
CA LEU A 339 22.07 8.69 33.53
C LEU A 339 21.65 10.08 34.04
#